data_bc8e1231763064e1de50d764930d02c9
#
_entry.id   bc8e1231763064e1de50d764930d02c9
#
_cell.length_a   1.000
_cell.length_b   1.000
_cell.length_c   1.000
_cell.angle_alpha   90.00
_cell.angle_beta   90.00
_cell.angle_gamma   90.00
#
_symmetry.space_group_name_H-M   'P 1'
#
loop_
_entity.id
_entity.type
_entity.pdbx_description
1 polymer ?
#
loop_
_entity_poly.entity_id
_entity_poly.type
_entity_poly.pdbx_seq_one_letter_code
_entity_poly.pdbx_strand_id
1 'polypeptide(L)'
;MAYDQIQVNTELLRSGVTFKELTHKALQYDPLEYNHYSFLYHGVGLCDEAPGIYFKESWNSYGYDGILEPGMVMCVESYVGHKQGGSGVKLENQVLITENAPEVLTLYPFESQLLST
;
A
#
# COMPACT_ATOMS: atom_id res chain seq x y z
N MET A 1 7.59 -0.88 11.82
CA MET A 1 7.50 -1.61 10.52
C MET A 1 6.23 -1.25 9.74
N ALA A 2 5.02 -1.66 10.18
CA ALA A 2 3.79 -1.37 9.43
C ALA A 2 3.56 0.12 9.21
N TYR A 3 3.77 0.94 10.23
CA TYR A 3 3.65 2.39 10.12
C TYR A 3 4.64 2.99 9.12
N ASP A 4 5.90 2.56 9.15
CA ASP A 4 6.92 3.04 8.22
C ASP A 4 6.55 2.68 6.77
N GLN A 5 6.03 1.49 6.56
CA GLN A 5 5.55 1.05 5.25
C GLN A 5 4.42 1.95 4.74
N ILE A 6 3.43 2.28 5.58
CA ILE A 6 2.36 3.20 5.23
C ILE A 6 2.91 4.58 4.86
N GLN A 7 3.82 5.13 5.66
CA GLN A 7 4.37 6.48 5.41
C GLN A 7 5.16 6.53 4.10
N VAL A 8 6.09 5.62 3.92
CA VAL A 8 6.93 5.58 2.72
C VAL A 8 6.10 5.34 1.47
N ASN A 9 5.18 4.38 1.53
CA ASN A 9 4.39 4.00 0.36
C ASN A 9 3.32 5.03 0.00
N THR A 10 2.82 5.80 0.97
CA THR A 10 1.91 6.93 0.69
C THR A 10 2.59 8.00 -0.18
N GLU A 11 3.84 8.33 0.10
CA GLU A 11 4.58 9.36 -0.64
C GLU A 11 4.83 9.01 -2.11
N LEU A 12 4.73 7.73 -2.47
CA LEU A 12 4.88 7.26 -3.86
C LEU A 12 3.60 7.46 -4.69
N LEU A 13 2.47 7.73 -4.07
CA LEU A 13 1.17 7.89 -4.74
C LEU A 13 1.03 9.25 -5.40
N ARG A 14 1.65 9.38 -6.57
CA ARG A 14 1.65 10.63 -7.35
C ARG A 14 1.13 10.39 -8.75
N SER A 15 0.47 11.40 -9.30
CA SER A 15 0.01 11.40 -10.68
C SER A 15 1.16 11.07 -11.65
N GLY A 16 0.90 10.20 -12.61
CA GLY A 16 1.87 9.78 -13.61
C GLY A 16 2.75 8.59 -13.22
N VAL A 17 2.72 8.15 -11.97
CA VAL A 17 3.45 6.96 -11.52
C VAL A 17 2.75 5.71 -12.02
N THR A 18 3.49 4.76 -12.58
CA THR A 18 2.95 3.51 -13.08
C THR A 18 2.79 2.48 -11.96
N PHE A 19 1.91 1.50 -12.19
CA PHE A 19 1.72 0.39 -11.25
C PHE A 19 3.00 -0.41 -11.06
N LYS A 20 3.75 -0.60 -12.13
CA LYS A 20 5.06 -1.26 -12.09
C LYS A 20 6.05 -0.50 -11.21
N GLU A 21 6.11 0.83 -11.34
CA GLU A 21 6.95 1.66 -10.49
C GLU A 21 6.57 1.57 -9.02
N LEU A 22 5.27 1.59 -8.70
CA LEU A 22 4.80 1.41 -7.33
C LEU A 22 5.27 0.08 -6.76
N THR A 23 5.06 -1.02 -7.50
CA THR A 23 5.51 -2.34 -7.06
C THR A 23 7.01 -2.39 -6.78
N HIS A 24 7.84 -1.75 -7.62
CA HIS A 24 9.30 -1.85 -7.50
C HIS A 24 9.92 -0.84 -6.55
N LYS A 25 9.26 0.30 -6.30
CA LYS A 25 9.76 1.34 -5.40
C LYS A 25 9.20 1.26 -3.99
N ALA A 26 8.06 0.60 -3.81
CA ALA A 26 7.41 0.49 -2.50
C ALA A 26 8.32 -0.21 -1.48
N LEU A 27 8.25 0.26 -0.24
CA LEU A 27 8.87 -0.44 0.89
C LEU A 27 8.15 -1.77 1.09
N GLN A 28 8.91 -2.84 1.05
CA GLN A 28 8.44 -4.21 1.26
C GLN A 28 9.42 -4.94 2.19
N TYR A 29 8.89 -5.83 3.00
CA TYR A 29 9.71 -6.65 3.91
C TYR A 29 9.92 -8.04 3.31
N ASP A 30 10.94 -8.72 3.78
CA ASP A 30 11.33 -10.05 3.26
C ASP A 30 10.15 -11.03 3.41
N PRO A 31 9.62 -11.57 2.29
CA PRO A 31 8.52 -12.51 2.32
C PRO A 31 8.89 -13.87 2.94
N LEU A 32 10.16 -14.14 3.18
CA LEU A 32 10.60 -15.33 3.91
C LEU A 32 10.46 -15.16 5.42
N GLU A 33 10.50 -13.93 5.91
CA GLU A 33 10.40 -13.62 7.35
C GLU A 33 9.03 -13.12 7.77
N TYR A 34 8.34 -12.37 6.89
CA TYR A 34 7.09 -11.69 7.21
C TYR A 34 5.95 -12.09 6.30
N ASN A 35 4.77 -12.19 6.88
CA ASN A 35 3.52 -12.32 6.14
C ASN A 35 3.05 -10.94 5.66
N HIS A 36 2.37 -10.92 4.52
CA HIS A 36 1.69 -9.74 3.98
C HIS A 36 0.39 -10.14 3.29
N TYR A 37 -0.46 -9.16 2.96
CA TYR A 37 -1.63 -9.39 2.13
C TYR A 37 -1.27 -9.42 0.64
N SER A 38 -2.29 -9.57 -0.21
CA SER A 38 -2.09 -9.70 -1.67
C SER A 38 -1.63 -8.41 -2.32
N PHE A 39 -2.05 -7.25 -1.79
CA PHE A 39 -1.79 -5.95 -2.39
C PHE A 39 -0.96 -5.04 -1.50
N LEU A 40 -0.10 -4.23 -2.14
CA LEU A 40 0.51 -3.05 -1.53
C LEU A 40 -0.46 -1.87 -1.50
N TYR A 41 -1.22 -1.75 -2.58
CA TYR A 41 -2.24 -0.72 -2.76
C TYR A 41 -3.43 -1.33 -3.50
N HIS A 42 -4.61 -0.75 -3.33
CA HIS A 42 -5.75 -1.06 -4.18
C HIS A 42 -6.62 0.17 -4.40
N GLY A 43 -7.39 0.16 -5.49
CA GLY A 43 -8.35 1.22 -5.77
C GLY A 43 -9.58 1.13 -4.86
N VAL A 44 -10.33 2.23 -4.83
CA VAL A 44 -11.62 2.32 -4.12
C VAL A 44 -12.64 2.89 -5.08
N GLY A 45 -13.76 2.19 -5.26
CA GLY A 45 -14.83 2.65 -6.13
C GLY A 45 -15.87 1.57 -6.42
N LEU A 46 -16.60 1.75 -7.52
CA LEU A 46 -17.65 0.82 -7.92
C LEU A 46 -17.14 -0.58 -8.29
N CYS A 47 -15.88 -0.69 -8.65
CA CYS A 47 -15.20 -1.95 -8.95
C CYS A 47 -14.53 -2.56 -7.73
N ASP A 48 -15.01 -2.26 -6.54
CA ASP A 48 -14.49 -2.74 -5.27
C ASP A 48 -13.02 -2.32 -5.05
N GLU A 49 -12.09 -3.24 -5.04
CA GLU A 49 -10.66 -2.99 -4.77
C GLU A 49 -9.79 -2.88 -6.04
N ALA A 50 -10.39 -2.72 -7.20
CA ALA A 50 -9.61 -2.52 -8.43
C ALA A 50 -9.18 -1.05 -8.61
N PRO A 51 -7.96 -0.78 -9.13
CA PRO A 51 -6.90 -1.73 -9.46
C PRO A 51 -6.16 -2.25 -8.23
N GLY A 52 -5.57 -3.44 -8.34
CA GLY A 52 -4.69 -4.01 -7.33
C GLY A 52 -3.22 -3.85 -7.71
N ILE A 53 -2.40 -3.37 -6.79
CA ILE A 53 -0.96 -3.21 -6.98
C ILE A 53 -0.25 -4.27 -6.14
N TYR A 54 0.39 -5.20 -6.82
CA TYR A 54 0.96 -6.39 -6.21
C TYR A 54 2.36 -6.18 -5.64
N PHE A 55 2.77 -7.06 -4.74
CA PHE A 55 4.15 -7.16 -4.27
C PHE A 55 5.08 -7.62 -5.41
N LYS A 56 6.37 -7.34 -5.28
CA LYS A 56 7.39 -7.72 -6.29
C LYS A 56 7.33 -9.20 -6.66
N GLU A 57 7.21 -10.05 -5.66
CA GLU A 57 7.18 -11.51 -5.86
C GLU A 57 6.00 -11.98 -6.71
N SER A 58 4.91 -11.23 -6.73
CA SER A 58 3.69 -11.56 -7.48
C SER A 58 3.56 -10.80 -8.81
N TRP A 59 4.43 -9.83 -9.07
CA TRP A 59 4.30 -8.96 -10.24
C TRP A 59 4.29 -9.72 -11.57
N ASN A 60 5.21 -10.67 -11.76
CA ASN A 60 5.30 -11.42 -13.01
C ASN A 60 4.09 -12.32 -13.27
N SER A 61 3.39 -12.75 -12.21
CA SER A 61 2.22 -13.63 -12.34
C SER A 61 0.91 -12.87 -12.46
N TYR A 62 0.77 -11.74 -11.75
CA TYR A 62 -0.51 -11.04 -11.60
C TYR A 62 -0.45 -9.55 -11.94
N GLY A 63 0.74 -8.97 -12.06
CA GLY A 63 0.91 -7.56 -12.36
C GLY A 63 0.36 -7.18 -13.73
N TYR A 64 -0.11 -5.96 -13.86
CA TYR A 64 -0.58 -5.41 -15.13
C TYR A 64 -0.28 -3.91 -15.19
N ASP A 65 -0.20 -3.39 -16.41
CA ASP A 65 0.12 -2.00 -16.63
C ASP A 65 -1.03 -1.08 -16.27
N GLY A 66 -0.69 0.09 -15.78
CA GLY A 66 -1.60 1.17 -15.47
C GLY A 66 -0.82 2.37 -14.95
N ILE A 67 -1.50 3.48 -14.83
CA ILE A 67 -0.89 4.73 -14.38
C ILE A 67 -1.84 5.42 -13.41
N LEU A 68 -1.28 6.03 -12.37
CA LEU A 68 -2.06 6.85 -11.44
C LEU A 68 -2.46 8.17 -12.10
N GLU A 69 -3.73 8.50 -12.00
CA GLU A 69 -4.29 9.76 -12.51
C GLU A 69 -4.96 10.55 -11.39
N PRO A 70 -4.95 11.91 -11.48
CA PRO A 70 -5.66 12.73 -10.51
C PRO A 70 -7.14 12.36 -10.42
N GLY A 71 -7.66 12.33 -9.21
CA GLY A 71 -9.04 11.92 -8.92
C GLY A 71 -9.20 10.46 -8.52
N MET A 72 -8.21 9.62 -8.77
CA MET A 72 -8.21 8.25 -8.25
C MET A 72 -8.07 8.25 -6.72
N VAL A 73 -8.78 7.32 -6.07
CA VAL A 73 -8.62 7.04 -4.64
C VAL A 73 -7.98 5.67 -4.49
N MET A 74 -6.87 5.63 -3.77
CA MET A 74 -6.12 4.40 -3.52
C MET A 74 -6.02 4.14 -2.02
N CYS A 75 -6.22 2.89 -1.61
CA CYS A 75 -5.83 2.45 -0.28
C CYS A 75 -4.35 2.08 -0.28
N VAL A 76 -3.65 2.52 0.76
CA VAL A 76 -2.30 2.08 1.09
C VAL A 76 -2.43 1.07 2.21
N GLU A 77 -2.04 -0.16 1.96
CA GLU A 77 -2.16 -1.23 2.94
C GLU A 77 -0.80 -1.65 3.48
N SER A 78 -0.77 -1.96 4.76
CA SER A 78 0.35 -2.67 5.39
C SER A 78 -0.18 -3.73 6.34
N TYR A 79 0.23 -4.95 6.13
CA TYR A 79 0.12 -6.00 7.13
C TYR A 79 1.53 -6.57 7.36
N VAL A 80 1.97 -6.56 8.59
CA VAL A 80 3.28 -7.10 8.98
C VAL A 80 3.10 -8.04 10.17
N GLY A 81 3.47 -9.29 9.98
CA GLY A 81 3.50 -10.30 11.05
C GLY A 81 4.57 -11.33 10.75
N HIS A 82 5.30 -11.77 11.77
CA HIS A 82 6.31 -12.80 11.60
C HIS A 82 5.71 -14.14 11.16
N LYS A 83 6.36 -14.82 10.24
CA LYS A 83 5.95 -16.17 9.82
C LYS A 83 6.03 -17.21 10.93
N GLN A 84 6.88 -16.98 11.90
CA GLN A 84 7.04 -17.87 13.05
C GLN A 84 5.93 -17.73 14.10
N GLY A 85 4.97 -16.83 13.90
CA GLY A 85 3.85 -16.59 14.80
C GLY A 85 4.00 -15.32 15.61
N GLY A 86 3.01 -15.09 16.47
CA GLY A 86 2.88 -13.86 17.24
C GLY A 86 1.82 -12.92 16.63
N SER A 87 1.78 -11.69 17.11
CA SER A 87 0.82 -10.69 16.65
C SER A 87 1.29 -10.04 15.35
N GLY A 88 0.36 -9.82 14.43
CA GLY A 88 0.55 -8.98 13.27
C GLY A 88 -0.13 -7.64 13.46
N VAL A 89 0.34 -6.63 12.71
CA VAL A 89 -0.28 -5.30 12.67
C VAL A 89 -0.74 -5.01 11.25
N LYS A 90 -2.02 -4.64 11.12
CA LYS A 90 -2.57 -4.11 9.87
C LYS A 90 -2.88 -2.63 10.04
N LEU A 91 -2.38 -1.82 9.12
CA LEU A 91 -2.70 -0.39 8.99
C LEU A 91 -3.14 -0.12 7.56
N GLU A 92 -4.02 0.86 7.39
CA GLU A 92 -4.55 1.21 6.07
C GLU A 92 -5.02 2.67 6.06
N ASN A 93 -4.73 3.37 4.98
CA ASN A 93 -5.24 4.71 4.70
C ASN A 93 -5.83 4.79 3.31
N GLN A 94 -6.85 5.63 3.13
CA GLN A 94 -7.33 6.04 1.82
C GLN A 94 -6.66 7.35 1.42
N VAL A 95 -6.20 7.41 0.18
CA VAL A 95 -5.41 8.53 -0.35
C VAL A 95 -5.97 8.96 -1.70
N LEU A 96 -6.22 10.25 -1.83
CA LEU A 96 -6.60 10.86 -3.10
C LEU A 96 -5.35 11.21 -3.90
N ILE A 97 -5.31 10.76 -5.14
CA ILE A 97 -4.27 11.16 -6.09
C ILE A 97 -4.59 12.56 -6.59
N THR A 98 -3.65 13.47 -6.42
CA THR A 98 -3.75 14.85 -6.90
C THR A 98 -2.68 15.14 -7.95
N GLU A 99 -2.69 16.31 -8.54
CA GLU A 99 -1.60 16.77 -9.43
C GLU A 99 -0.29 17.05 -8.67
N ASN A 100 -0.36 17.14 -7.35
CA ASN A 100 0.76 17.44 -6.46
C ASN A 100 0.98 16.30 -5.46
N ALA A 101 1.13 16.63 -4.18
CA ALA A 101 1.31 15.66 -3.12
C ALA A 101 0.04 14.82 -2.89
N PRO A 102 0.18 13.54 -2.49
CA PRO A 102 -0.97 12.73 -2.13
C PRO A 102 -1.73 13.33 -0.94
N GLU A 103 -3.07 13.24 -1.00
CA GLU A 103 -3.94 13.73 0.07
C GLU A 103 -4.53 12.56 0.84
N VAL A 104 -4.17 12.41 2.10
CA VAL A 104 -4.71 11.37 2.98
C VAL A 104 -6.13 11.76 3.39
N LEU A 105 -7.11 10.90 3.06
CA LEU A 105 -8.53 11.14 3.35
C LEU A 105 -8.95 10.60 4.71
N THR A 106 -8.30 9.54 5.20
CA THR A 106 -8.58 8.94 6.51
C THR A 106 -7.88 9.74 7.60
N LEU A 107 -8.65 10.53 8.35
CA LEU A 107 -8.10 11.46 9.34
C LEU A 107 -8.07 10.90 10.75
N TYR A 108 -8.70 9.75 11.01
CA TYR A 108 -8.63 9.09 12.30
C TYR A 108 -7.19 8.62 12.55
N PRO A 109 -6.55 9.04 13.64
CA PRO A 109 -5.16 8.69 13.91
C PRO A 109 -5.00 7.21 14.22
N PHE A 110 -3.86 6.64 13.82
CA PHE A 110 -3.50 5.30 14.24
C PHE A 110 -3.28 5.26 15.77
N GLU A 111 -3.75 4.20 16.39
CA GLU A 111 -3.53 4.00 17.82
C GLU A 111 -2.04 3.85 18.12
N SER A 112 -1.56 4.54 19.14
CA SER A 112 -0.13 4.57 19.51
C SER A 112 0.44 3.17 19.77
N GLN A 113 -0.38 2.26 20.25
CA GLN A 113 0.01 0.86 20.49
C GLN A 113 0.42 0.13 19.20
N LEU A 114 -0.15 0.51 18.05
CA LEU A 114 0.15 -0.10 16.75
C LEU A 114 1.42 0.48 16.11
N LEU A 115 1.87 1.64 16.58
CA LEU A 115 3.02 2.33 15.99
C LEU A 115 4.37 1.83 16.52
N SER A 116 4.37 1.18 17.67
CA SER A 116 5.59 0.70 18.34
C SER A 116 6.03 -0.70 17.95
N THR A 117 5.29 -1.34 17.08
CA THR A 117 5.56 -2.73 16.66
C THR A 117 6.30 -2.83 15.34
#